data_93f5896adfb27fef63126b6f6b7c8096
#
_entry.id   93f5896adfb27fef63126b6f6b7c8096
#
_cell.length_a   1.000
_cell.length_b   1.000
_cell.length_c   1.000
_cell.angle_alpha   90.00
_cell.angle_beta   90.00
_cell.angle_gamma   90.00
#
_symmetry.space_group_name_H-M   'P 1'
#
loop_
_entity.id
_entity.type
_entity.pdbx_description
1 polymer ?
#
loop_
_entity_poly.entity_id
_entity_poly.type
_entity_poly.pdbx_seq_one_letter_code
_entity_poly.pdbx_strand_id
1 'polypeptide(L)'
;PPPPPPPPPPPPPPLYLDKISSKLDTIEFQNQKLIREIALLKGEIAKNHKKFTTLEKGIVLLKNILLDQSNNKLTQVFNTIYETNAWGYGSGSGSNENLCKGYVQFLQQFFQRNNIKSIVDIGCGDWQFSKNINFDGILYKGYDVASFIVNRNLAKYKKSNIDFIHYNGDFSVLPKADLAICKDVLQHLPNHNIRQFIDNLSKYKYVLIANDIGLAGENNDILLDVYAYRSLDLRSEPFNLPLEVVFEFIRQPREPNIAVMLWKNPNLVV
;
A
#
# COMPACT_ATOMS: atom_id res chain seq x y z
N PRO A 1 -22.50 73.59 -77.22
CA PRO A 1 -22.12 72.26 -76.76
C PRO A 1 -21.48 72.35 -75.40
N PRO A 2 -21.75 71.41 -74.43
CA PRO A 2 -21.15 71.41 -73.13
C PRO A 2 -19.67 71.05 -73.22
N PRO A 3 -18.83 71.52 -72.30
CA PRO A 3 -17.39 71.22 -72.28
C PRO A 3 -17.15 69.73 -72.10
N PRO A 4 -16.08 69.14 -72.64
CA PRO A 4 -15.76 67.74 -72.48
C PRO A 4 -15.49 67.37 -71.00
N PRO A 5 -15.82 66.17 -70.53
CA PRO A 5 -15.57 65.74 -69.17
C PRO A 5 -14.05 65.76 -68.85
N PRO A 6 -13.66 66.04 -67.61
CA PRO A 6 -12.26 66.04 -67.23
C PRO A 6 -11.64 64.66 -67.38
N PRO A 7 -10.36 64.55 -67.72
CA PRO A 7 -9.69 63.22 -67.84
C PRO A 7 -9.70 62.44 -66.51
N PRO A 8 -9.73 61.14 -66.54
CA PRO A 8 -9.68 60.28 -65.32
C PRO A 8 -8.38 60.55 -64.54
N PRO A 9 -8.41 60.45 -63.22
CA PRO A 9 -7.21 60.63 -62.39
C PRO A 9 -6.13 59.59 -62.78
N PRO A 10 -4.86 59.95 -62.71
CA PRO A 10 -3.76 59.03 -63.00
C PRO A 10 -3.81 57.82 -62.07
N PRO A 11 -3.44 56.60 -62.51
CA PRO A 11 -3.35 55.43 -61.65
C PRO A 11 -2.38 55.67 -60.48
N PRO A 12 -2.62 55.13 -59.29
CA PRO A 12 -1.73 55.25 -58.14
C PRO A 12 -0.34 54.75 -58.54
N PRO A 13 0.73 55.35 -58.02
CA PRO A 13 2.07 54.98 -58.39
C PRO A 13 2.39 53.51 -58.07
N PRO A 14 3.06 52.75 -58.97
CA PRO A 14 3.43 51.38 -58.85
C PRO A 14 4.18 51.02 -57.54
N LEU A 15 4.92 52.00 -57.01
CA LEU A 15 5.73 51.87 -55.78
C LEU A 15 4.98 51.35 -54.51
N TYR A 16 3.65 51.50 -54.43
CA TYR A 16 2.90 51.09 -53.23
C TYR A 16 2.56 49.62 -53.28
N LEU A 17 2.21 49.07 -54.42
CA LEU A 17 1.90 47.64 -54.63
C LEU A 17 3.17 46.82 -54.49
N ASP A 18 4.32 47.28 -55.01
CA ASP A 18 5.61 46.60 -54.87
C ASP A 18 6.06 46.46 -53.38
N LYS A 19 5.84 47.52 -52.58
CA LYS A 19 6.13 47.50 -51.15
C LYS A 19 5.24 46.54 -50.37
N ILE A 20 3.96 46.42 -50.73
CA ILE A 20 3.05 45.46 -50.11
C ILE A 20 3.46 44.06 -50.51
N SER A 21 3.75 43.79 -51.77
CA SER A 21 4.21 42.47 -52.25
C SER A 21 5.48 42.05 -51.52
N SER A 22 6.50 42.88 -51.44
CA SER A 22 7.75 42.60 -50.72
C SER A 22 7.53 42.29 -49.23
N LYS A 23 6.59 43.00 -48.57
CA LYS A 23 6.22 42.66 -47.18
C LYS A 23 5.52 41.32 -47.04
N LEU A 24 4.62 41.00 -47.97
CA LEU A 24 3.95 39.70 -48.01
C LEU A 24 4.95 38.55 -48.20
N ASP A 25 5.89 38.68 -49.12
CA ASP A 25 6.96 37.71 -49.35
C ASP A 25 7.82 37.50 -48.09
N THR A 26 8.11 38.59 -47.38
CA THR A 26 8.87 38.52 -46.11
C THR A 26 8.10 37.81 -45.02
N ILE A 27 6.78 38.07 -44.89
CA ILE A 27 5.92 37.40 -43.92
C ILE A 27 5.77 35.89 -44.25
N GLU A 28 5.62 35.59 -45.54
CA GLU A 28 5.52 34.21 -46.00
C GLU A 28 6.81 33.43 -45.70
N PHE A 29 7.96 34.01 -45.99
CA PHE A 29 9.26 33.41 -45.62
C PHE A 29 9.42 33.22 -44.13
N GLN A 30 9.03 34.17 -43.28
CA GLN A 30 9.07 34.04 -41.82
C GLN A 30 8.12 32.96 -41.33
N ASN A 31 6.92 32.88 -41.89
CA ASN A 31 5.96 31.83 -41.56
C ASN A 31 6.49 30.43 -41.93
N GLN A 32 7.10 30.26 -43.09
CA GLN A 32 7.72 28.99 -43.49
C GLN A 32 8.84 28.56 -42.56
N LYS A 33 9.66 29.52 -42.11
CA LYS A 33 10.71 29.26 -41.10
C LYS A 33 10.11 28.80 -39.76
N LEU A 34 9.07 29.48 -39.28
CA LEU A 34 8.41 29.18 -38.04
C LEU A 34 7.74 27.78 -38.07
N ILE A 35 7.11 27.43 -39.19
CA ILE A 35 6.53 26.11 -39.42
C ILE A 35 7.59 24.98 -39.28
N ARG A 36 8.79 25.21 -39.85
CA ARG A 36 9.90 24.25 -39.73
C ARG A 36 10.40 24.10 -38.29
N GLU A 37 10.55 25.23 -37.58
CA GLU A 37 10.94 25.22 -36.17
C GLU A 37 9.94 24.49 -35.29
N ILE A 38 8.63 24.69 -35.49
CA ILE A 38 7.55 23.99 -34.80
C ILE A 38 7.61 22.48 -35.09
N ALA A 39 7.89 22.08 -36.33
CA ALA A 39 8.01 20.66 -36.70
C ALA A 39 9.21 20.00 -35.97
N LEU A 40 10.35 20.67 -35.89
CA LEU A 40 11.51 20.18 -35.14
C LEU A 40 11.23 20.05 -33.66
N LEU A 41 10.63 21.05 -33.01
CA LEU A 41 10.23 21.00 -31.61
C LEU A 41 9.24 19.87 -31.29
N LYS A 42 8.26 19.66 -32.16
CA LYS A 42 7.33 18.52 -32.04
C LYS A 42 8.07 17.17 -32.07
N GLY A 43 9.07 17.04 -32.96
CA GLY A 43 9.91 15.84 -33.02
C GLY A 43 10.71 15.60 -31.75
N GLU A 44 11.30 16.64 -31.17
CA GLU A 44 12.05 16.57 -29.90
C GLU A 44 11.14 16.21 -28.72
N ILE A 45 9.96 16.81 -28.64
CA ILE A 45 8.94 16.49 -27.62
C ILE A 45 8.56 15.01 -27.70
N ALA A 46 8.27 14.50 -28.90
CA ALA A 46 7.93 13.09 -29.08
C ALA A 46 9.06 12.14 -28.65
N LYS A 47 10.32 12.48 -28.99
CA LYS A 47 11.51 11.72 -28.57
C LYS A 47 11.70 11.74 -27.06
N ASN A 48 11.52 12.87 -26.42
CA ASN A 48 11.62 13.00 -24.95
C ASN A 48 10.50 12.25 -24.25
N HIS A 49 9.28 12.31 -24.76
CA HIS A 49 8.15 11.54 -24.22
C HIS A 49 8.43 10.02 -24.25
N LYS A 50 8.96 9.50 -25.36
CA LYS A 50 9.37 8.11 -25.48
C LYS A 50 10.44 7.70 -24.47
N LYS A 51 11.45 8.57 -24.25
CA LYS A 51 12.50 8.35 -23.23
C LYS A 51 11.90 8.32 -21.82
N PHE A 52 10.97 9.23 -21.53
CA PHE A 52 10.30 9.32 -20.22
C PHE A 52 9.51 8.06 -19.92
N THR A 53 8.70 7.59 -20.88
CA THR A 53 7.94 6.34 -20.74
C THR A 53 8.86 5.12 -20.54
N THR A 54 10.01 5.09 -21.18
CA THR A 54 10.99 4.00 -20.99
C THR A 54 11.60 4.04 -19.58
N LEU A 55 11.91 5.22 -19.07
CA LEU A 55 12.44 5.43 -17.72
C LEU A 55 11.42 5.02 -16.66
N GLU A 56 10.15 5.42 -16.81
CA GLU A 56 9.05 5.00 -15.91
C GLU A 56 8.94 3.48 -15.83
N LYS A 57 8.95 2.79 -16.97
CA LYS A 57 8.93 1.31 -17.00
C LYS A 57 10.14 0.71 -16.28
N GLY A 58 11.33 1.29 -16.45
CA GLY A 58 12.54 0.86 -15.75
C GLY A 58 12.43 1.03 -14.24
N ILE A 59 11.90 2.15 -13.77
CA ILE A 59 11.66 2.41 -12.33
C ILE A 59 10.68 1.39 -11.75
N VAL A 60 9.58 1.10 -12.44
CA VAL A 60 8.59 0.10 -12.00
C VAL A 60 9.24 -1.28 -11.90
N LEU A 61 10.05 -1.67 -12.90
CA LEU A 61 10.75 -2.95 -12.88
C LEU A 61 11.73 -3.06 -11.70
N LEU A 62 12.56 -2.04 -11.48
CA LEU A 62 13.49 -2.00 -10.34
C LEU A 62 12.75 -2.07 -9.00
N LYS A 63 11.65 -1.35 -8.85
CA LYS A 63 10.80 -1.39 -7.66
C LYS A 63 10.29 -2.82 -7.41
N ASN A 64 9.82 -3.52 -8.45
CA ASN A 64 9.32 -4.89 -8.32
C ASN A 64 10.44 -5.88 -7.94
N ILE A 65 11.64 -5.75 -8.51
CA ILE A 65 12.80 -6.58 -8.15
C ILE A 65 13.19 -6.38 -6.68
N LEU A 66 13.27 -5.13 -6.23
CA LEU A 66 13.61 -4.82 -4.84
C LEU A 66 12.55 -5.34 -3.86
N LEU A 67 11.28 -5.26 -4.24
CA LEU A 67 10.16 -5.77 -3.45
C LEU A 67 10.21 -7.30 -3.33
N ASP A 68 10.47 -8.01 -4.44
CA ASP A 68 10.59 -9.46 -4.44
C ASP A 68 11.76 -9.94 -3.56
N GLN A 69 12.92 -9.28 -3.64
CA GLN A 69 14.05 -9.57 -2.75
C GLN A 69 13.72 -9.34 -1.28
N SER A 70 12.99 -8.27 -0.95
CA SER A 70 12.54 -7.99 0.42
C SER A 70 11.59 -9.07 0.92
N ASN A 71 10.61 -9.47 0.11
CA ASN A 71 9.62 -10.49 0.46
C ASN A 71 10.26 -11.88 0.64
N ASN A 72 11.23 -12.24 -0.19
CA ASN A 72 11.99 -13.48 -0.02
C ASN A 72 12.75 -13.50 1.30
N LYS A 73 13.34 -12.37 1.71
CA LYS A 73 14.01 -12.23 3.01
C LYS A 73 13.03 -12.38 4.18
N LEU A 74 11.81 -11.82 4.08
CA LEU A 74 10.74 -12.02 5.07
C LEU A 74 10.48 -13.50 5.30
N THR A 75 10.18 -14.24 4.25
CA THR A 75 9.90 -15.69 4.32
C THR A 75 11.08 -16.44 4.97
N GLN A 76 12.32 -16.15 4.62
CA GLN A 76 13.50 -16.79 5.20
C GLN A 76 13.64 -16.51 6.70
N VAL A 77 13.50 -15.26 7.12
CA VAL A 77 13.65 -14.86 8.53
C VAL A 77 12.55 -15.52 9.37
N PHE A 78 11.29 -15.46 8.97
CA PHE A 78 10.20 -16.01 9.76
C PHE A 78 10.18 -17.57 9.73
N ASN A 79 10.57 -18.23 8.64
CA ASN A 79 10.80 -19.68 8.66
C ASN A 79 11.87 -20.04 9.70
N THR A 80 13.01 -19.34 9.70
CA THR A 80 14.09 -19.57 10.67
C THR A 80 13.59 -19.44 12.11
N ILE A 81 12.77 -18.43 12.42
CA ILE A 81 12.21 -18.23 13.75
C ILE A 81 11.42 -19.46 14.22
N TYR A 82 10.56 -20.00 13.38
CA TYR A 82 9.74 -21.17 13.74
C TYR A 82 10.52 -22.49 13.74
N GLU A 83 11.39 -22.71 12.78
CA GLU A 83 12.21 -23.92 12.66
C GLU A 83 13.21 -24.06 13.83
N THR A 84 13.81 -22.95 14.24
CA THR A 84 14.75 -22.90 15.36
C THR A 84 14.12 -22.64 16.71
N ASN A 85 12.81 -22.33 16.74
CA ASN A 85 12.09 -21.86 17.93
C ASN A 85 12.77 -20.66 18.61
N ALA A 86 13.29 -19.72 17.81
CA ALA A 86 14.11 -18.60 18.28
C ALA A 86 13.39 -17.69 19.29
N TRP A 87 12.08 -17.54 19.19
CA TRP A 87 11.27 -16.76 20.13
C TRP A 87 10.83 -17.56 21.38
N GLY A 88 11.16 -18.84 21.47
CA GLY A 88 10.57 -19.76 22.44
C GLY A 88 9.06 -19.89 22.24
N TYR A 89 8.45 -20.98 22.60
CA TYR A 89 6.98 -21.14 22.51
C TYR A 89 6.34 -20.82 21.13
N GLY A 90 7.00 -21.12 20.02
CA GLY A 90 6.47 -20.92 18.67
C GLY A 90 6.36 -19.43 18.30
N SER A 91 5.16 -18.86 18.22
CA SER A 91 4.91 -17.44 17.93
C SER A 91 5.24 -16.49 19.11
N GLY A 92 5.97 -16.98 20.11
CA GLY A 92 6.40 -16.20 21.26
C GLY A 92 5.35 -16.03 22.36
N SER A 93 5.74 -15.35 23.43
CA SER A 93 4.89 -15.16 24.64
C SER A 93 3.60 -14.42 24.35
N GLY A 94 3.60 -13.50 23.38
CA GLY A 94 2.41 -12.73 22.97
C GLY A 94 1.26 -13.58 22.43
N SER A 95 1.55 -14.80 21.97
CA SER A 95 0.54 -15.73 21.46
C SER A 95 0.08 -16.77 22.50
N ASN A 96 0.58 -16.67 23.73
CA ASN A 96 0.23 -17.62 24.79
C ASN A 96 -1.28 -17.64 25.05
N GLU A 97 -1.85 -18.84 25.04
CA GLU A 97 -3.29 -19.09 25.16
C GLU A 97 -3.90 -18.48 26.42
N ASN A 98 -3.20 -18.59 27.57
CA ASN A 98 -3.71 -18.05 28.84
C ASN A 98 -3.69 -16.53 28.88
N LEU A 99 -2.68 -15.91 28.30
CA LEU A 99 -2.54 -14.45 28.23
C LEU A 99 -3.53 -13.81 27.25
N CYS A 100 -3.92 -14.55 26.21
CA CYS A 100 -4.84 -14.08 25.19
C CYS A 100 -6.33 -14.32 25.49
N LYS A 101 -6.72 -14.88 26.66
CA LYS A 101 -8.14 -15.16 26.98
C LYS A 101 -9.05 -13.96 26.82
N GLY A 102 -8.65 -12.80 27.37
CA GLY A 102 -9.43 -11.56 27.25
C GLY A 102 -9.53 -11.09 25.80
N TYR A 103 -8.44 -11.21 25.02
CA TYR A 103 -8.43 -10.87 23.60
C TYR A 103 -9.35 -11.79 22.79
N VAL A 104 -9.38 -13.09 23.05
CA VAL A 104 -10.32 -14.04 22.44
C VAL A 104 -11.76 -13.62 22.69
N GLN A 105 -12.11 -13.28 23.94
CA GLN A 105 -13.45 -12.82 24.30
C GLN A 105 -13.82 -11.51 23.57
N PHE A 106 -12.89 -10.56 23.53
CA PHE A 106 -13.06 -9.31 22.77
C PHE A 106 -13.34 -9.60 21.29
N LEU A 107 -12.54 -10.45 20.64
CA LEU A 107 -12.73 -10.80 19.22
C LEU A 107 -14.11 -11.41 18.97
N GLN A 108 -14.54 -12.37 19.78
CA GLN A 108 -15.86 -13.00 19.63
C GLN A 108 -17.01 -11.99 19.75
N GLN A 109 -16.91 -11.06 20.72
CA GLN A 109 -17.90 -9.97 20.85
C GLN A 109 -17.85 -9.01 19.65
N PHE A 110 -16.65 -8.68 19.15
CA PHE A 110 -16.48 -7.84 17.99
C PHE A 110 -17.10 -8.46 16.74
N PHE A 111 -16.90 -9.78 16.51
CA PHE A 111 -17.47 -10.49 15.38
C PHE A 111 -19.01 -10.45 15.41
N GLN A 112 -19.60 -10.68 16.56
CA GLN A 112 -21.06 -10.65 16.72
C GLN A 112 -21.62 -9.26 16.51
N ARG A 113 -21.08 -8.24 17.18
CA ARG A 113 -21.57 -6.85 17.11
C ARG A 113 -21.48 -6.25 15.70
N ASN A 114 -20.48 -6.63 14.92
CA ASN A 114 -20.23 -6.10 13.59
C ASN A 114 -20.65 -7.05 12.46
N ASN A 115 -21.36 -8.15 12.78
CA ASN A 115 -21.84 -9.14 11.82
C ASN A 115 -20.74 -9.63 10.84
N ILE A 116 -19.55 -9.94 11.38
CA ILE A 116 -18.40 -10.39 10.59
C ILE A 116 -18.68 -11.77 10.01
N LYS A 117 -18.50 -11.90 8.69
CA LYS A 117 -18.68 -13.16 7.94
C LYS A 117 -17.38 -13.67 7.30
N SER A 118 -16.39 -12.79 7.15
CA SER A 118 -15.12 -13.14 6.54
C SER A 118 -13.96 -12.45 7.26
N ILE A 119 -12.90 -13.23 7.52
CA ILE A 119 -11.69 -12.77 8.21
C ILE A 119 -10.45 -13.11 7.39
N VAL A 120 -9.55 -12.15 7.27
CA VAL A 120 -8.16 -12.31 6.85
C VAL A 120 -7.29 -12.05 8.06
N ASP A 121 -6.61 -13.08 8.56
CA ASP A 121 -5.66 -12.99 9.68
C ASP A 121 -4.24 -12.93 9.13
N ILE A 122 -3.61 -11.76 9.25
CA ILE A 122 -2.32 -11.42 8.65
C ILE A 122 -1.21 -11.71 9.67
N GLY A 123 -0.34 -12.67 9.35
CA GLY A 123 0.64 -13.20 10.29
C GLY A 123 -0.04 -14.06 11.36
N CYS A 124 -0.83 -15.04 10.92
CA CYS A 124 -1.64 -15.88 11.81
C CYS A 124 -0.82 -16.75 12.78
N GLY A 125 0.49 -16.85 12.55
CA GLY A 125 1.43 -17.60 13.37
C GLY A 125 1.01 -19.06 13.57
N ASP A 126 1.36 -19.62 14.73
CA ASP A 126 1.10 -21.02 15.07
C ASP A 126 -0.30 -21.29 15.66
N TRP A 127 -1.16 -20.28 15.63
CA TRP A 127 -2.58 -20.38 15.98
C TRP A 127 -2.86 -20.82 17.44
N GLN A 128 -1.95 -20.46 18.37
CA GLN A 128 -2.04 -20.94 19.77
C GLN A 128 -3.33 -20.51 20.46
N PHE A 129 -3.67 -19.23 20.45
CA PHE A 129 -4.90 -18.73 21.06
C PHE A 129 -6.08 -18.78 20.12
N SER A 130 -5.86 -18.62 18.80
CA SER A 130 -6.92 -18.50 17.79
C SER A 130 -7.74 -19.79 17.69
N LYS A 131 -7.19 -20.96 18.05
CA LYS A 131 -7.92 -22.23 18.13
C LYS A 131 -9.09 -22.21 19.10
N ASN A 132 -9.10 -21.27 20.07
CA ASN A 132 -10.15 -21.10 21.07
C ASN A 132 -11.25 -20.13 20.64
N ILE A 133 -11.13 -19.53 19.46
CA ILE A 133 -12.14 -18.64 18.88
C ILE A 133 -13.19 -19.49 18.17
N ASN A 134 -14.46 -19.17 18.39
CA ASN A 134 -15.54 -19.74 17.59
C ASN A 134 -15.66 -18.99 16.26
N PHE A 135 -15.42 -19.71 15.16
CA PHE A 135 -15.58 -19.22 13.79
C PHE A 135 -16.84 -19.76 13.09
N ASP A 136 -17.84 -20.23 13.81
CA ASP A 136 -19.06 -20.74 13.20
C ASP A 136 -19.76 -19.65 12.37
N GLY A 137 -20.05 -19.96 11.11
CA GLY A 137 -20.62 -19.02 10.16
C GLY A 137 -19.66 -17.93 9.65
N ILE A 138 -18.37 -18.03 9.96
CA ILE A 138 -17.32 -17.10 9.54
C ILE A 138 -16.32 -17.85 8.66
N LEU A 139 -16.03 -17.30 7.47
CA LEU A 139 -14.94 -17.77 6.62
C LEU A 139 -13.62 -17.16 7.13
N TYR A 140 -12.78 -17.98 7.74
CA TYR A 140 -11.47 -17.58 8.24
C TYR A 140 -10.36 -18.02 7.27
N LYS A 141 -9.45 -17.09 6.95
CA LYS A 141 -8.23 -17.35 6.21
C LYS A 141 -7.04 -16.76 6.94
N GLY A 142 -6.18 -17.62 7.48
CA GLY A 142 -4.91 -17.24 8.08
C GLY A 142 -3.81 -17.16 7.01
N TYR A 143 -3.11 -16.04 6.96
CA TYR A 143 -1.98 -15.82 6.06
C TYR A 143 -0.70 -15.68 6.87
N ASP A 144 0.35 -16.38 6.47
CA ASP A 144 1.67 -16.21 7.06
C ASP A 144 2.76 -16.33 6.00
N VAL A 145 3.87 -15.63 6.21
CA VAL A 145 5.07 -15.69 5.35
C VAL A 145 5.95 -16.90 5.66
N ALA A 146 5.77 -17.53 6.82
CA ALA A 146 6.47 -18.73 7.22
C ALA A 146 5.74 -19.99 6.71
N SER A 147 6.22 -20.55 5.61
CA SER A 147 5.64 -21.75 5.00
C SER A 147 5.62 -22.95 5.96
N PHE A 148 6.64 -23.06 6.82
CA PHE A 148 6.72 -24.08 7.86
C PHE A 148 5.47 -24.08 8.76
N ILE A 149 5.08 -22.90 9.26
CA ILE A 149 3.95 -22.81 10.18
C ILE A 149 2.61 -22.96 9.47
N VAL A 150 2.48 -22.46 8.24
CA VAL A 150 1.29 -22.64 7.40
C VAL A 150 1.00 -24.12 7.19
N ASN A 151 2.01 -24.90 6.79
CA ASN A 151 1.86 -26.35 6.56
C ASN A 151 1.43 -27.09 7.84
N ARG A 152 2.01 -26.70 8.98
CA ARG A 152 1.62 -27.27 10.30
C ARG A 152 0.16 -26.93 10.65
N ASN A 153 -0.26 -25.70 10.42
CA ASN A 153 -1.64 -25.28 10.70
C ASN A 153 -2.65 -25.95 9.76
N LEU A 154 -2.33 -26.10 8.48
CA LEU A 154 -3.14 -26.86 7.53
C LEU A 154 -3.37 -28.29 7.98
N ALA A 155 -2.32 -28.97 8.42
CA ALA A 155 -2.42 -30.35 8.89
C ALA A 155 -3.25 -30.48 10.18
N LYS A 156 -3.24 -29.45 11.04
CA LYS A 156 -3.80 -29.56 12.39
C LYS A 156 -5.17 -28.92 12.55
N TYR A 157 -5.45 -27.82 11.83
CA TYR A 157 -6.59 -26.96 12.14
C TYR A 157 -7.50 -26.67 10.94
N LYS A 158 -7.16 -27.10 9.71
CA LYS A 158 -7.99 -26.88 8.52
C LYS A 158 -9.38 -27.47 8.70
N LYS A 159 -10.41 -26.69 8.34
CA LYS A 159 -11.82 -27.08 8.30
C LYS A 159 -12.48 -26.51 7.05
N SER A 160 -13.75 -26.79 6.82
CA SER A 160 -14.50 -26.24 5.67
C SER A 160 -14.52 -24.71 5.62
N ASN A 161 -14.52 -24.05 6.77
CA ASN A 161 -14.54 -22.59 6.90
C ASN A 161 -13.24 -21.99 7.44
N ILE A 162 -12.20 -22.79 7.69
CA ILE A 162 -10.89 -22.37 8.20
C ILE A 162 -9.80 -22.88 7.26
N ASP A 163 -9.03 -21.97 6.71
CA ASP A 163 -7.91 -22.26 5.83
C ASP A 163 -6.65 -21.46 6.17
N PHE A 164 -5.48 -21.95 5.78
CA PHE A 164 -4.19 -21.31 6.00
C PHE A 164 -3.43 -21.22 4.69
N ILE A 165 -2.86 -20.06 4.41
CA ILE A 165 -2.28 -19.76 3.10
C ILE A 165 -0.91 -19.12 3.30
N HIS A 166 0.10 -19.73 2.69
CA HIS A 166 1.42 -19.12 2.57
C HIS A 166 1.35 -17.97 1.55
N TYR A 167 1.91 -16.80 1.90
CA TYR A 167 2.09 -15.69 0.98
C TYR A 167 3.51 -15.11 1.16
N ASN A 168 3.95 -14.35 0.21
CA ASN A 168 5.35 -13.85 0.17
C ASN A 168 5.58 -12.53 0.93
N GLY A 169 4.58 -12.02 1.66
CA GLY A 169 4.66 -10.71 2.34
C GLY A 169 4.12 -9.54 1.52
N ASP A 170 3.67 -9.77 0.29
CA ASP A 170 2.98 -8.77 -0.52
C ASP A 170 1.51 -8.65 -0.06
N PHE A 171 1.18 -7.60 0.68
CA PHE A 171 -0.18 -7.36 1.16
C PHE A 171 -1.18 -7.12 0.02
N SER A 172 -0.72 -6.81 -1.19
CA SER A 172 -1.60 -6.56 -2.33
C SER A 172 -2.31 -7.82 -2.82
N VAL A 173 -1.76 -9.00 -2.58
CA VAL A 173 -2.36 -10.29 -2.99
C VAL A 173 -3.45 -10.77 -2.03
N LEU A 174 -3.54 -10.19 -0.82
CA LEU A 174 -4.53 -10.59 0.16
C LEU A 174 -5.95 -10.22 -0.31
N PRO A 175 -6.95 -11.09 -0.12
CA PRO A 175 -8.31 -10.84 -0.59
C PRO A 175 -9.04 -9.80 0.27
N LYS A 176 -10.15 -9.28 -0.26
CA LYS A 176 -11.11 -8.48 0.51
C LYS A 176 -11.79 -9.35 1.57
N ALA A 177 -12.12 -8.74 2.71
CA ALA A 177 -12.88 -9.38 3.79
C ALA A 177 -13.64 -8.34 4.61
N ASP A 178 -14.55 -8.80 5.49
CA ASP A 178 -15.18 -7.91 6.45
C ASP A 178 -14.16 -7.40 7.47
N LEU A 179 -13.27 -8.28 7.94
CA LEU A 179 -12.28 -7.96 8.95
C LEU A 179 -10.89 -8.44 8.54
N ALA A 180 -9.89 -7.58 8.69
CA ALA A 180 -8.50 -8.02 8.81
C ALA A 180 -8.06 -7.97 10.27
N ILE A 181 -7.30 -8.98 10.70
CA ILE A 181 -6.62 -9.03 11.99
C ILE A 181 -5.12 -9.01 11.71
N CYS A 182 -4.37 -8.18 12.43
CA CYS A 182 -2.91 -8.14 12.36
C CYS A 182 -2.38 -7.95 13.78
N LYS A 183 -1.98 -9.05 14.43
CA LYS A 183 -1.57 -9.04 15.85
C LYS A 183 -0.11 -9.41 16.02
N ASP A 184 0.66 -8.54 16.67
CA ASP A 184 2.09 -8.76 16.96
C ASP A 184 2.95 -9.04 15.70
N VAL A 185 2.61 -8.43 14.56
CA VAL A 185 3.30 -8.61 13.27
C VAL A 185 4.10 -7.37 12.89
N LEU A 186 3.43 -6.21 12.82
CA LEU A 186 4.02 -4.99 12.25
C LEU A 186 5.21 -4.48 13.07
N GLN A 187 5.24 -4.75 14.36
CA GLN A 187 6.35 -4.41 15.26
C GLN A 187 7.67 -5.13 14.94
N HIS A 188 7.62 -6.16 14.11
CA HIS A 188 8.78 -6.92 13.63
C HIS A 188 9.19 -6.56 12.19
N LEU A 189 8.46 -5.65 11.54
CA LEU A 189 8.64 -5.32 10.13
C LEU A 189 9.26 -3.92 9.92
N PRO A 190 10.14 -3.74 8.94
CA PRO A 190 10.59 -2.42 8.51
C PRO A 190 9.45 -1.50 8.09
N ASN A 191 9.66 -0.19 8.20
CA ASN A 191 8.64 0.82 7.92
C ASN A 191 8.10 0.76 6.48
N HIS A 192 8.90 0.33 5.51
CA HIS A 192 8.42 0.18 4.14
C HIS A 192 7.36 -0.92 3.99
N ASN A 193 7.47 -2.04 4.73
CA ASN A 193 6.45 -3.09 4.77
C ASN A 193 5.17 -2.59 5.45
N ILE A 194 5.31 -1.80 6.54
CA ILE A 194 4.15 -1.18 7.21
C ILE A 194 3.39 -0.25 6.26
N ARG A 195 4.09 0.55 5.44
CA ARG A 195 3.45 1.41 4.42
C ARG A 195 2.67 0.59 3.41
N GLN A 196 3.23 -0.53 2.94
CA GLN A 196 2.51 -1.44 2.04
C GLN A 196 1.25 -2.04 2.69
N PHE A 197 1.30 -2.39 3.97
CA PHE A 197 0.13 -2.82 4.72
C PHE A 197 -0.94 -1.71 4.75
N ILE A 198 -0.54 -0.48 5.07
CA ILE A 198 -1.43 0.70 5.12
C ILE A 198 -2.12 0.95 3.78
N ASP A 199 -1.39 0.87 2.67
CA ASP A 199 -1.92 1.06 1.31
C ASP A 199 -3.04 0.05 0.95
N ASN A 200 -3.13 -1.06 1.69
CA ASN A 200 -4.09 -2.12 1.45
C ASN A 200 -5.27 -2.18 2.45
N LEU A 201 -5.36 -1.25 3.41
CA LEU A 201 -6.43 -1.23 4.42
C LEU A 201 -7.83 -1.15 3.80
N SER A 202 -7.98 -0.42 2.70
CA SER A 202 -9.28 -0.22 2.02
C SER A 202 -9.96 -1.49 1.50
N LYS A 203 -9.26 -2.62 1.50
CA LYS A 203 -9.81 -3.95 1.16
C LYS A 203 -10.79 -4.49 2.22
N TYR A 204 -10.76 -3.94 3.43
CA TYR A 204 -11.48 -4.46 4.58
C TYR A 204 -12.53 -3.44 5.06
N LYS A 205 -13.60 -3.92 5.69
CA LYS A 205 -14.53 -3.04 6.39
C LYS A 205 -13.90 -2.53 7.69
N TYR A 206 -13.26 -3.45 8.41
CA TYR A 206 -12.60 -3.21 9.67
C TYR A 206 -11.19 -3.81 9.64
N VAL A 207 -10.25 -3.17 10.32
CA VAL A 207 -8.93 -3.74 10.58
C VAL A 207 -8.63 -3.61 12.07
N LEU A 208 -8.34 -4.73 12.74
CA LEU A 208 -7.87 -4.76 14.11
C LEU A 208 -6.35 -4.99 14.10
N ILE A 209 -5.63 -4.01 14.60
CA ILE A 209 -4.18 -4.03 14.73
C ILE A 209 -3.84 -4.11 16.21
N ALA A 210 -3.17 -5.17 16.63
CA ALA A 210 -2.76 -5.33 18.02
C ALA A 210 -1.23 -5.30 18.11
N ASN A 211 -0.70 -4.25 18.72
CA ASN A 211 0.75 -4.05 18.92
C ASN A 211 1.06 -3.66 20.35
N ASP A 212 2.30 -3.90 20.75
CA ASP A 212 2.94 -3.16 21.82
C ASP A 212 3.15 -1.71 21.37
N ILE A 213 2.51 -0.75 22.03
CA ILE A 213 2.63 0.67 21.72
C ILE A 213 3.70 1.39 22.58
N GLY A 214 4.33 0.67 23.53
CA GLY A 214 5.37 1.23 24.39
C GLY A 214 4.92 2.39 25.26
N LEU A 215 5.93 3.05 25.86
CA LEU A 215 5.73 4.26 26.69
C LEU A 215 5.93 5.56 25.89
N ALA A 216 6.57 5.52 24.73
CA ALA A 216 6.82 6.68 23.90
C ALA A 216 6.97 6.26 22.43
N GLY A 217 6.07 6.77 21.61
CA GLY A 217 5.89 6.38 20.21
C GLY A 217 6.96 6.85 19.24
N GLU A 218 8.20 6.46 19.41
CA GLU A 218 9.19 6.59 18.35
C GLU A 218 9.11 5.37 17.42
N ASN A 219 8.39 5.51 16.31
CA ASN A 219 8.28 4.48 15.26
C ASN A 219 9.55 4.43 14.41
N ASN A 220 10.73 4.36 15.03
CA ASN A 220 12.00 4.27 14.32
C ASN A 220 12.00 3.05 13.40
N ASP A 221 12.63 3.19 12.23
CA ASP A 221 12.74 2.06 11.31
C ASP A 221 13.68 0.99 11.87
N ILE A 222 13.41 -0.25 11.52
CA ILE A 222 14.23 -1.40 11.91
C ILE A 222 14.67 -2.20 10.70
N LEU A 223 15.78 -2.88 10.82
CA LEU A 223 16.21 -3.88 9.85
C LEU A 223 15.54 -5.21 10.16
N LEU A 224 15.16 -5.92 9.10
CA LEU A 224 14.58 -7.25 9.24
C LEU A 224 15.63 -8.26 9.74
N ASP A 225 15.35 -8.83 10.91
CA ASP A 225 16.20 -9.82 11.58
C ASP A 225 15.33 -10.77 12.43
N VAL A 226 15.89 -11.91 12.87
CA VAL A 226 15.21 -12.91 13.70
C VAL A 226 14.76 -12.33 15.05
N TYR A 227 15.46 -11.34 15.58
CA TYR A 227 15.16 -10.66 16.84
C TYR A 227 14.62 -9.24 16.63
N ALA A 228 14.33 -8.86 15.39
CA ALA A 228 13.79 -7.54 15.08
C ALA A 228 12.49 -7.27 15.85
N TYR A 229 12.47 -6.22 16.66
CA TYR A 229 11.33 -5.85 17.47
C TYR A 229 11.42 -4.38 17.87
N ARG A 230 10.28 -3.71 17.91
CA ARG A 230 10.09 -2.41 18.56
C ARG A 230 8.66 -2.23 19.00
N SER A 231 8.43 -1.38 19.99
CA SER A 231 7.10 -0.82 20.23
C SER A 231 6.66 -0.01 19.01
N LEU A 232 5.39 -0.12 18.62
CA LEU A 232 4.89 0.48 17.38
C LEU A 232 3.48 1.04 17.58
N ASP A 233 3.37 2.36 17.59
CA ASP A 233 2.08 3.07 17.62
C ASP A 233 1.80 3.72 16.26
N LEU A 234 0.97 3.11 15.45
CA LEU A 234 0.62 3.61 14.11
C LEU A 234 -0.20 4.91 14.11
N ARG A 235 -0.64 5.40 15.26
CA ARG A 235 -1.30 6.72 15.40
C ARG A 235 -0.29 7.87 15.36
N SER A 236 0.97 7.56 15.62
CA SER A 236 2.09 8.52 15.66
C SER A 236 2.86 8.56 14.33
N GLU A 237 3.70 9.59 14.17
CA GLU A 237 4.65 9.69 13.06
C GLU A 237 5.49 8.40 12.92
N PRO A 238 5.85 7.99 11.72
CA PRO A 238 5.56 8.62 10.40
C PRO A 238 4.29 8.08 9.75
N PHE A 239 3.38 7.40 10.46
CA PHE A 239 2.21 6.72 9.90
C PHE A 239 0.92 7.52 10.05
N ASN A 240 0.68 8.14 11.21
CA ASN A 240 -0.45 9.03 11.52
C ASN A 240 -1.82 8.44 11.14
N LEU A 241 -2.04 7.14 11.39
CA LEU A 241 -3.31 6.50 11.07
C LEU A 241 -4.40 6.92 12.06
N PRO A 242 -5.63 7.18 11.57
CA PRO A 242 -6.78 7.48 12.41
C PRO A 242 -7.32 6.21 13.07
N LEU A 243 -6.64 5.73 14.10
CA LEU A 243 -6.97 4.50 14.83
C LEU A 243 -7.58 4.83 16.19
N GLU A 244 -8.60 4.04 16.57
CA GLU A 244 -9.22 4.05 17.89
C GLU A 244 -8.73 2.86 18.72
N VAL A 245 -8.25 3.07 19.94
CA VAL A 245 -7.95 1.96 20.86
C VAL A 245 -9.26 1.41 21.39
N VAL A 246 -9.56 0.16 21.06
CA VAL A 246 -10.83 -0.50 21.39
C VAL A 246 -10.70 -1.58 22.46
N PHE A 247 -9.48 -2.02 22.73
CA PHE A 247 -9.18 -2.99 23.78
C PHE A 247 -7.69 -2.91 24.16
N GLU A 248 -7.36 -3.20 25.41
CA GLU A 248 -5.99 -3.32 25.88
C GLU A 248 -5.85 -4.54 26.78
N PHE A 249 -4.69 -5.17 26.74
CA PHE A 249 -4.37 -6.26 27.66
C PHE A 249 -2.87 -6.27 28.00
N ILE A 250 -2.57 -6.73 29.20
CA ILE A 250 -1.21 -6.84 29.71
C ILE A 250 -0.74 -8.27 29.49
N ARG A 251 0.43 -8.44 28.90
CA ARG A 251 1.03 -9.78 28.70
C ARG A 251 1.57 -10.34 30.02
N GLN A 252 2.33 -9.52 30.74
CA GLN A 252 2.91 -9.86 32.03
C GLN A 252 3.07 -8.57 32.87
N PRO A 253 3.08 -8.69 34.21
CA PRO A 253 3.43 -7.56 35.08
C PRO A 253 4.80 -6.99 34.67
N ARG A 254 4.87 -5.69 34.37
CA ARG A 254 6.03 -4.93 33.89
C ARG A 254 6.33 -4.99 32.39
N GLU A 255 5.54 -5.72 31.57
CA GLU A 255 5.61 -5.59 30.12
C GLU A 255 4.67 -4.47 29.63
N PRO A 256 4.98 -3.84 28.49
CA PRO A 256 4.10 -2.85 27.88
C PRO A 256 2.73 -3.43 27.56
N ASN A 257 1.70 -2.62 27.65
CA ASN A 257 0.34 -3.01 27.25
C ASN A 257 0.27 -3.23 25.74
N ILE A 258 -0.45 -4.27 25.36
CA ILE A 258 -0.85 -4.45 23.98
C ILE A 258 -2.12 -3.65 23.77
N ALA A 259 -2.07 -2.70 22.85
CA ALA A 259 -3.24 -1.96 22.40
C ALA A 259 -3.81 -2.62 21.14
N VAL A 260 -5.12 -2.90 21.18
CA VAL A 260 -5.89 -3.30 20.01
C VAL A 260 -6.51 -2.05 19.41
N MET A 261 -6.05 -1.68 18.25
CA MET A 261 -6.46 -0.47 17.55
C MET A 261 -7.36 -0.84 16.38
N LEU A 262 -8.47 -0.14 16.24
CA LEU A 262 -9.46 -0.31 15.19
C LEU A 262 -9.29 0.76 14.11
N TRP A 263 -9.13 0.31 12.88
CA TRP A 263 -9.35 1.13 11.69
C TRP A 263 -10.71 0.77 11.08
N LYS A 264 -11.50 1.81 10.74
CA LYS A 264 -12.78 1.67 10.05
C LYS A 264 -12.65 2.22 8.64
N ASN A 265 -13.12 1.49 7.65
CA ASN A 265 -13.07 1.96 6.26
C ASN A 265 -13.95 3.22 6.12
N PRO A 266 -13.37 4.38 5.76
CA PRO A 266 -14.14 5.61 5.63
C PRO A 266 -15.15 5.60 4.46
N ASN A 267 -15.00 4.66 3.53
CA ASN A 267 -15.88 4.49 2.37
C ASN A 267 -17.03 3.50 2.64
N LEU A 268 -17.16 2.95 3.85
CA LEU A 268 -18.33 2.17 4.23
C LEU A 268 -19.54 3.12 4.35
N VAL A 269 -20.41 3.07 3.36
CA VAL A 269 -21.76 3.61 3.49
C VAL A 269 -22.50 2.71 4.49
N VAL A 270 -22.79 3.24 5.66
CA VAL A 270 -23.63 2.59 6.68
C VAL A 270 -25.07 2.54 6.20
#